data_96cc901fa293664ddd49853e0cb41987
#
_entry.id   96cc901fa293664ddd49853e0cb41987
#
_cell.length_a   1.000
_cell.length_b   1.000
_cell.length_c   1.000
_cell.angle_alpha   90.00
_cell.angle_beta   90.00
_cell.angle_gamma   90.00
#
_symmetry.space_group_name_H-M   'P 1'
#
loop_
_entity.id
_entity.type
_entity.pdbx_description
1 polymer ?
#
loop_
_entity_poly.entity_id
_entity_poly.type
_entity_poly.pdbx_seq_one_letter_code
_entity_poly.pdbx_strand_id
1 'polypeptide(L)'
;MSLEDQYDAWVRGLMGGKKYAATSKQAEEANDAVQQMQASLDALTAAQTRQSAAGSALDAVQKAGAATAESVRKMSSELTRSLHQDGLLGGTTAAPAAEPKNADKPVNTDFSGAADKITAQVLGQDAFVSALVKAFRRPFVMGTADTAHARGSMLLCGPTGTGRHYALTCIVDEMAGRGLLHSALIETMDLALYPGPAQEKLFLQDLYAALQSDAEVLAFDHYESCAANYLNMLATLAIDGTLPLTSRYVLQRGILVDVGTALAPGAIGELQAAGKYFVFFSNRDETALADKFGARFVDALEGDICRTQAFTPESLAAIAARELNHLAQRVKAQCGLVLAMGSDVRDLVAAQYGKTSGMTAMRDY
;
A
#
# COMPACT_ATOMS: atom_id res chain seq x y z
N MET A 1 -39.06 -34.10 -17.34
CA MET A 1 -39.14 -33.42 -18.63
C MET A 1 -37.76 -32.90 -18.96
N SER A 2 -37.15 -33.44 -20.00
CA SER A 2 -35.81 -32.99 -20.43
C SER A 2 -35.92 -31.62 -21.12
N LEU A 3 -34.81 -30.91 -21.22
CA LEU A 3 -34.73 -29.64 -21.97
C LEU A 3 -35.13 -29.82 -23.44
N GLU A 4 -34.90 -31.01 -24.02
CA GLU A 4 -35.34 -31.39 -25.35
C GLU A 4 -36.87 -31.48 -25.46
N ASP A 5 -37.54 -32.04 -24.44
CA ASP A 5 -39.00 -32.11 -24.43
C ASP A 5 -39.66 -30.72 -24.36
N GLN A 6 -39.04 -29.77 -23.68
CA GLN A 6 -39.53 -28.40 -23.61
C GLN A 6 -39.28 -27.64 -24.91
N TYR A 7 -38.16 -27.88 -25.58
CA TYR A 7 -37.83 -27.28 -26.86
C TYR A 7 -38.77 -27.79 -27.97
N ASP A 8 -39.01 -29.08 -28.01
CA ASP A 8 -39.96 -29.70 -28.97
C ASP A 8 -41.42 -29.26 -28.74
N ALA A 9 -41.81 -29.00 -27.50
CA ALA A 9 -43.14 -28.48 -27.19
C ALA A 9 -43.26 -26.99 -27.64
N TRP A 10 -42.21 -26.20 -27.48
CA TRP A 10 -42.15 -24.81 -27.90
C TRP A 10 -42.14 -24.68 -29.43
N VAL A 11 -41.36 -25.48 -30.13
CA VAL A 11 -41.33 -25.54 -31.62
C VAL A 11 -42.68 -25.99 -32.18
N ARG A 12 -43.35 -26.99 -31.59
CA ARG A 12 -44.70 -27.41 -31.99
C ARG A 12 -45.76 -26.33 -31.73
N GLY A 13 -45.61 -25.54 -30.67
CA GLY A 13 -46.48 -24.40 -30.36
C GLY A 13 -46.37 -23.27 -31.39
N LEU A 14 -45.17 -23.01 -31.88
CA LEU A 14 -44.89 -22.01 -32.93
C LEU A 14 -45.38 -22.44 -34.30
N MET A 15 -45.42 -23.75 -34.61
CA MET A 15 -45.82 -24.32 -35.90
C MET A 15 -47.33 -24.66 -36.00
N GLY A 16 -48.08 -24.52 -34.89
CA GLY A 16 -49.51 -24.83 -34.80
C GLY A 16 -50.39 -23.73 -35.38
N GLY A 17 -50.62 -23.77 -36.67
CA GLY A 17 -51.80 -23.18 -37.23
C GLY A 17 -51.72 -22.16 -38.36
N LYS A 18 -50.83 -22.33 -39.30
CA LYS A 18 -51.04 -21.89 -40.70
C LYS A 18 -49.96 -22.50 -41.59
N LYS A 19 -50.37 -23.20 -42.68
CA LYS A 19 -49.51 -23.68 -43.75
C LYS A 19 -48.88 -22.45 -44.45
N TYR A 20 -47.69 -22.04 -43.99
CA TYR A 20 -46.82 -21.21 -44.79
C TYR A 20 -45.89 -22.12 -45.55
N ALA A 21 -46.03 -22.14 -46.89
CA ALA A 21 -44.99 -22.65 -47.75
C ALA A 21 -43.79 -21.73 -47.59
N ALA A 22 -42.82 -22.13 -46.73
CA ALA A 22 -41.54 -21.47 -46.64
C ALA A 22 -40.88 -21.54 -48.00
N THR A 23 -40.56 -20.44 -48.61
CA THR A 23 -39.75 -20.40 -49.84
C THR A 23 -38.40 -21.06 -49.52
N SER A 24 -37.84 -21.83 -50.45
CA SER A 24 -36.57 -22.55 -50.28
C SER A 24 -35.45 -21.69 -49.68
N LYS A 25 -35.49 -20.40 -49.89
CA LYS A 25 -34.59 -19.41 -49.40
C LYS A 25 -34.67 -19.17 -47.84
N GLN A 26 -35.87 -19.22 -47.28
CA GLN A 26 -36.06 -19.08 -45.81
C GLN A 26 -35.66 -20.37 -45.06
N ALA A 27 -35.74 -21.52 -45.70
CA ALA A 27 -35.26 -22.78 -45.14
C ALA A 27 -33.70 -22.83 -45.14
N GLU A 28 -33.05 -22.29 -46.18
CA GLU A 28 -31.59 -22.16 -46.22
C GLU A 28 -31.08 -21.15 -45.17
N GLU A 29 -31.68 -19.96 -45.04
CA GLU A 29 -31.33 -18.97 -44.03
C GLU A 29 -31.51 -19.47 -42.60
N ALA A 30 -32.55 -20.28 -42.35
CA ALA A 30 -32.76 -20.92 -41.06
C ALA A 30 -31.72 -22.00 -40.75
N ASN A 31 -31.31 -22.78 -41.77
CA ASN A 31 -30.28 -23.82 -41.62
C ASN A 31 -28.88 -23.20 -41.39
N ASP A 32 -28.56 -22.12 -42.06
CA ASP A 32 -27.32 -21.36 -41.84
C ASP A 32 -27.26 -20.75 -40.44
N ALA A 33 -28.36 -20.20 -39.91
CA ALA A 33 -28.45 -19.69 -38.55
C ALA A 33 -28.25 -20.78 -37.50
N VAL A 34 -28.80 -21.98 -37.73
CA VAL A 34 -28.60 -23.14 -36.84
C VAL A 34 -27.13 -23.60 -36.85
N GLN A 35 -26.51 -23.66 -38.05
CA GLN A 35 -25.09 -24.01 -38.16
C GLN A 35 -24.16 -22.98 -37.47
N GLN A 36 -24.46 -21.70 -37.60
CA GLN A 36 -23.70 -20.66 -36.90
C GLN A 36 -23.86 -20.74 -35.37
N MET A 37 -25.05 -21.05 -34.88
CA MET A 37 -25.30 -21.26 -33.46
C MET A 37 -24.57 -22.50 -32.93
N GLN A 38 -24.53 -23.58 -33.69
CA GLN A 38 -23.81 -24.82 -33.35
C GLN A 38 -22.30 -24.57 -33.29
N ALA A 39 -21.73 -23.85 -34.26
CA ALA A 39 -20.31 -23.48 -34.27
C ALA A 39 -19.94 -22.57 -33.08
N SER A 40 -20.84 -21.69 -32.67
CA SER A 40 -20.65 -20.82 -31.51
C SER A 40 -20.66 -21.59 -30.17
N LEU A 41 -21.53 -22.59 -30.05
CA LEU A 41 -21.60 -23.51 -28.90
C LEU A 41 -20.34 -24.39 -28.80
N ASP A 42 -19.87 -24.91 -29.93
CA ASP A 42 -18.64 -25.71 -29.98
C ASP A 42 -17.41 -24.87 -29.60
N ALA A 43 -17.34 -23.58 -30.02
CA ALA A 43 -16.29 -22.65 -29.65
C ALA A 43 -16.31 -22.31 -28.15
N LEU A 44 -17.50 -22.11 -27.55
CA LEU A 44 -17.69 -21.90 -26.12
C LEU A 44 -17.26 -23.12 -25.31
N THR A 45 -17.62 -24.32 -25.76
CA THR A 45 -17.24 -25.57 -25.08
C THR A 45 -15.73 -25.80 -25.13
N ALA A 46 -15.10 -25.52 -26.29
CA ALA A 46 -13.64 -25.57 -26.43
C ALA A 46 -12.91 -24.52 -25.57
N ALA A 47 -13.47 -23.32 -25.42
CA ALA A 47 -12.94 -22.28 -24.53
C ALA A 47 -13.03 -22.70 -23.05
N GLN A 48 -14.15 -23.31 -22.66
CA GLN A 48 -14.37 -23.81 -21.30
C GLN A 48 -13.42 -24.95 -20.92
N THR A 49 -13.14 -25.83 -21.88
CA THR A 49 -12.16 -26.93 -21.72
C THR A 49 -10.73 -26.40 -21.59
N ARG A 50 -10.37 -25.37 -22.35
CA ARG A 50 -9.07 -24.70 -22.22
C ARG A 50 -8.92 -23.97 -20.86
N GLN A 51 -9.99 -23.39 -20.34
CA GLN A 51 -10.02 -22.74 -19.05
C GLN A 51 -9.86 -23.72 -17.89
N SER A 52 -10.46 -24.92 -17.96
CA SER A 52 -10.29 -25.99 -16.98
C SER A 52 -8.87 -26.59 -17.02
N ALA A 53 -8.26 -26.72 -18.19
CA ALA A 53 -6.87 -27.16 -18.33
C ALA A 53 -5.87 -26.12 -17.77
N ALA A 54 -6.14 -24.82 -17.95
CA ALA A 54 -5.33 -23.75 -17.36
C ALA A 54 -5.45 -23.73 -15.82
N GLY A 55 -6.64 -24.01 -15.27
CA GLY A 55 -6.86 -24.14 -13.83
C GLY A 55 -6.04 -25.27 -13.21
N SER A 56 -6.00 -26.45 -13.86
CA SER A 56 -5.20 -27.58 -13.38
C SER A 56 -3.69 -27.35 -13.46
N ALA A 57 -3.23 -26.58 -14.45
CA ALA A 57 -1.83 -26.17 -14.55
C ALA A 57 -1.43 -25.17 -13.44
N LEU A 58 -2.34 -24.26 -13.08
CA LEU A 58 -2.13 -23.31 -11.99
C LEU A 58 -2.04 -24.02 -10.63
N ASP A 59 -2.90 -24.99 -10.38
CA ASP A 59 -2.86 -25.84 -9.19
C ASP A 59 -1.54 -26.64 -9.08
N ALA A 60 -1.05 -27.13 -10.21
CA ALA A 60 0.26 -27.82 -10.26
C ALA A 60 1.42 -26.88 -9.93
N VAL A 61 1.38 -25.64 -10.44
CA VAL A 61 2.39 -24.61 -10.15
C VAL A 61 2.32 -24.17 -8.68
N GLN A 62 1.12 -24.01 -8.12
CA GLN A 62 0.97 -23.68 -6.68
C GLN A 62 1.47 -24.81 -5.77
N LYS A 63 1.18 -26.06 -6.10
CA LYS A 63 1.74 -27.24 -5.36
C LYS A 63 3.25 -27.32 -5.46
N ALA A 64 3.82 -27.05 -6.65
CA ALA A 64 5.27 -27.00 -6.84
C ALA A 64 5.91 -25.84 -6.03
N GLY A 65 5.27 -24.66 -6.03
CA GLY A 65 5.70 -23.50 -5.25
C GLY A 65 5.67 -23.78 -3.73
N ALA A 66 4.61 -24.41 -3.23
CA ALA A 66 4.51 -24.80 -1.82
C ALA A 66 5.58 -25.82 -1.42
N ALA A 67 5.85 -26.83 -2.26
CA ALA A 67 6.91 -27.80 -2.02
C ALA A 67 8.31 -27.17 -2.01
N THR A 68 8.53 -26.18 -2.88
CA THR A 68 9.80 -25.43 -2.91
C THR A 68 9.97 -24.57 -1.66
N ALA A 69 8.91 -23.90 -1.20
CA ALA A 69 8.94 -23.10 0.04
C ALA A 69 9.20 -23.96 1.28
N GLU A 70 8.63 -25.16 1.31
CA GLU A 70 8.88 -26.11 2.41
C GLU A 70 10.32 -26.67 2.40
N SER A 71 10.87 -26.91 1.22
CA SER A 71 12.29 -27.30 1.05
C SER A 71 13.25 -26.21 1.48
N VAL A 72 12.96 -24.95 1.15
CA VAL A 72 13.76 -23.78 1.59
C VAL A 72 13.67 -23.62 3.11
N ARG A 73 12.50 -23.77 3.71
CA ARG A 73 12.33 -23.75 5.18
C ARG A 73 13.14 -24.87 5.86
N LYS A 74 13.11 -26.07 5.29
CA LYS A 74 13.89 -27.21 5.82
C LYS A 74 15.38 -26.93 5.75
N MET A 75 15.89 -26.48 4.61
CA MET A 75 17.31 -26.11 4.48
C MET A 75 17.73 -24.97 5.40
N SER A 76 16.89 -23.95 5.56
CA SER A 76 17.12 -22.86 6.51
C SER A 76 17.20 -23.35 7.96
N SER A 77 16.29 -24.26 8.37
CA SER A 77 16.30 -24.82 9.71
C SER A 77 17.48 -25.76 9.97
N GLU A 78 17.92 -26.50 8.97
CA GLU A 78 19.12 -27.35 9.04
C GLU A 78 20.40 -26.52 9.10
N LEU A 79 20.48 -25.43 8.31
CA LEU A 79 21.60 -24.49 8.34
C LEU A 79 21.69 -23.79 9.72
N THR A 80 20.56 -23.36 10.27
CA THR A 80 20.50 -22.74 11.60
C THR A 80 20.93 -23.73 12.68
N ARG A 81 20.55 -25.01 12.55
CA ARG A 81 20.93 -26.08 13.50
C ARG A 81 22.43 -26.36 13.38
N SER A 82 22.98 -26.43 12.18
CA SER A 82 24.42 -26.62 11.93
C SER A 82 25.24 -25.47 12.52
N LEU A 83 24.83 -24.22 12.29
CA LEU A 83 25.47 -23.02 12.86
C LEU A 83 25.44 -22.98 14.40
N HIS A 84 24.42 -23.57 15.03
CA HIS A 84 24.37 -23.71 16.48
C HIS A 84 25.28 -24.86 16.99
N GLN A 85 25.43 -25.93 16.22
CA GLN A 85 26.34 -27.06 16.59
C GLN A 85 27.81 -26.70 16.44
N ASP A 86 28.15 -25.84 15.49
CA ASP A 86 29.51 -25.37 15.24
C ASP A 86 29.97 -24.20 16.13
N GLY A 87 29.14 -23.80 17.14
CA GLY A 87 29.52 -22.80 18.15
C GLY A 87 29.69 -21.36 17.62
N LEU A 88 29.27 -21.07 16.39
CA LEU A 88 29.39 -19.74 15.78
C LEU A 88 28.34 -18.73 16.22
N LEU A 89 27.29 -19.17 16.92
CA LEU A 89 26.28 -18.32 17.56
C LEU A 89 26.21 -18.71 19.03
N GLY A 90 26.79 -17.89 19.89
CA GLY A 90 26.84 -18.06 21.34
C GLY A 90 25.45 -18.22 21.95
N GLY A 91 25.32 -19.22 22.83
CA GLY A 91 24.12 -19.81 23.32
C GLY A 91 23.16 -18.93 24.09
N THR A 92 21.90 -19.30 23.97
CA THR A 92 20.97 -19.49 25.11
C THR A 92 19.91 -20.50 24.68
N THR A 93 19.76 -21.50 25.51
CA THR A 93 18.75 -22.57 25.40
C THR A 93 17.34 -22.03 25.42
N ALA A 94 16.55 -22.31 24.38
CA ALA A 94 15.11 -22.15 24.41
C ALA A 94 14.41 -23.47 24.06
N ALA A 95 13.51 -23.88 24.91
CA ALA A 95 12.64 -25.04 24.84
C ALA A 95 11.54 -24.87 23.76
N PRO A 96 10.77 -25.94 23.46
CA PRO A 96 10.06 -26.08 22.18
C PRO A 96 8.84 -25.17 22.03
N ALA A 97 8.58 -24.81 20.78
CA ALA A 97 7.49 -23.96 20.32
C ALA A 97 6.12 -24.44 20.80
N ALA A 98 5.46 -23.60 21.59
CA ALA A 98 4.03 -23.64 21.81
C ALA A 98 3.34 -22.68 20.82
N GLU A 99 2.13 -23.08 20.39
CA GLU A 99 1.23 -22.37 19.49
C GLU A 99 1.02 -20.90 19.86
N PRO A 100 0.69 -20.01 18.92
CA PRO A 100 0.44 -18.60 19.21
C PRO A 100 -0.89 -18.46 19.94
N LYS A 101 -0.86 -18.51 21.26
CA LYS A 101 -1.90 -17.89 22.07
C LYS A 101 -1.67 -16.38 22.02
N ASN A 102 -2.61 -15.68 21.44
CA ASN A 102 -2.81 -14.26 21.62
C ASN A 102 -2.90 -14.00 23.14
N ALA A 103 -1.78 -13.70 23.76
CA ALA A 103 -1.71 -13.25 25.13
C ALA A 103 -1.19 -11.82 25.07
N ASP A 104 -2.02 -10.90 25.58
CA ASP A 104 -1.74 -9.50 25.88
C ASP A 104 -0.30 -9.31 26.36
N LYS A 105 0.62 -9.07 25.41
CA LYS A 105 1.85 -8.36 25.76
C LYS A 105 1.41 -6.95 26.08
N PRO A 106 1.77 -6.41 27.27
CA PRO A 106 1.54 -5.00 27.51
C PRO A 106 2.19 -4.25 26.36
N VAL A 107 1.36 -3.55 25.57
CA VAL A 107 1.85 -2.70 24.49
C VAL A 107 2.81 -1.72 25.17
N ASN A 108 4.08 -1.82 24.83
CA ASN A 108 5.08 -0.89 25.35
C ASN A 108 4.76 0.49 24.79
N THR A 109 3.95 1.25 25.50
CA THR A 109 3.57 2.64 25.13
C THR A 109 4.67 3.63 25.44
N ASP A 110 5.89 3.14 25.71
CA ASP A 110 7.01 3.99 26.04
C ASP A 110 7.62 4.66 24.79
N PHE A 111 7.25 5.92 24.61
CA PHE A 111 7.84 6.83 23.63
C PHE A 111 9.04 7.61 24.17
N SER A 112 9.52 7.28 25.38
CA SER A 112 10.64 7.98 26.01
C SER A 112 11.90 7.84 25.13
N GLY A 113 12.59 8.96 24.90
CA GLY A 113 13.78 9.01 24.07
C GLY A 113 13.57 8.76 22.56
N ALA A 114 12.33 8.52 22.08
CA ALA A 114 12.07 8.37 20.65
C ALA A 114 12.36 9.67 19.90
N ALA A 115 11.91 10.81 20.44
CA ALA A 115 12.18 12.11 19.86
C ALA A 115 13.68 12.39 19.75
N ASP A 116 14.45 12.09 20.80
CA ASP A 116 15.91 12.33 20.82
C ASP A 116 16.63 11.50 19.77
N LYS A 117 16.25 10.22 19.62
CA LYS A 117 16.82 9.35 18.59
C LYS A 117 16.52 9.84 17.18
N ILE A 118 15.28 10.26 16.93
CA ILE A 118 14.87 10.75 15.61
C ILE A 118 15.51 12.11 15.32
N THR A 119 15.58 13.02 16.32
CA THR A 119 16.25 14.31 16.19
C THR A 119 17.74 14.15 15.87
N ALA A 120 18.41 13.15 16.45
CA ALA A 120 19.78 12.84 16.10
C ALA A 120 19.96 12.41 14.62
N GLN A 121 18.91 11.86 14.02
CA GLN A 121 18.90 11.46 12.60
C GLN A 121 18.40 12.59 11.69
N VAL A 122 17.38 13.34 12.11
CA VAL A 122 16.72 14.40 11.32
C VAL A 122 17.21 15.76 11.84
N LEU A 123 18.41 16.12 11.41
CA LEU A 123 19.10 17.33 11.90
C LEU A 123 18.35 18.61 11.50
N GLY A 124 18.28 19.57 12.43
CA GLY A 124 17.74 20.91 12.19
C GLY A 124 16.22 20.99 12.06
N GLN A 125 15.48 19.95 12.50
CA GLN A 125 14.01 19.88 12.44
C GLN A 125 13.39 19.46 13.79
N ASP A 126 13.94 19.90 14.91
CA ASP A 126 13.59 19.42 16.26
C ASP A 126 12.09 19.61 16.59
N ALA A 127 11.54 20.78 16.25
CA ALA A 127 10.13 21.08 16.48
C ALA A 127 9.22 20.17 15.63
N PHE A 128 9.59 19.92 14.35
CA PHE A 128 8.88 19.02 13.46
C PHE A 128 8.94 17.58 13.99
N VAL A 129 10.10 17.09 14.39
CA VAL A 129 10.26 15.74 14.96
C VAL A 129 9.42 15.58 16.22
N SER A 130 9.42 16.57 17.10
CA SER A 130 8.61 16.57 18.32
C SER A 130 7.11 16.51 18.01
N ALA A 131 6.64 17.27 17.02
CA ALA A 131 5.25 17.23 16.56
C ALA A 131 4.90 15.87 15.95
N LEU A 132 5.79 15.31 15.13
CA LEU A 132 5.61 14.01 14.47
C LEU A 132 5.51 12.89 15.51
N VAL A 133 6.40 12.84 16.49
CA VAL A 133 6.35 11.85 17.59
C VAL A 133 5.05 11.99 18.38
N LYS A 134 4.61 13.23 18.66
CA LYS A 134 3.34 13.49 19.34
C LYS A 134 2.14 12.97 18.55
N ALA A 135 2.11 13.19 17.23
CA ALA A 135 1.03 12.71 16.35
C ALA A 135 0.94 11.18 16.35
N PHE A 136 2.07 10.49 16.20
CA PHE A 136 2.11 9.03 16.26
C PHE A 136 1.78 8.46 17.64
N ARG A 137 2.12 9.17 18.70
CA ARG A 137 1.83 8.76 20.08
C ARG A 137 0.36 8.91 20.46
N ARG A 138 -0.36 9.88 19.87
CA ARG A 138 -1.72 10.25 20.27
C ARG A 138 -2.68 9.05 20.36
N PRO A 139 -2.79 8.14 19.37
CA PRO A 139 -3.72 7.01 19.45
C PRO A 139 -3.48 6.09 20.63
N PHE A 140 -2.22 5.88 21.01
CA PHE A 140 -1.86 5.03 22.15
C PHE A 140 -2.24 5.68 23.49
N VAL A 141 -2.07 6.99 23.61
CA VAL A 141 -2.46 7.74 24.81
C VAL A 141 -3.96 7.86 24.95
N MET A 142 -4.67 8.03 23.84
CA MET A 142 -6.13 8.16 23.83
C MET A 142 -6.85 6.79 23.86
N GLY A 143 -6.12 5.69 23.76
CA GLY A 143 -6.71 4.34 23.72
C GLY A 143 -7.47 4.03 22.42
N THR A 144 -7.15 4.73 21.33
CA THR A 144 -7.80 4.55 20.02
C THR A 144 -6.95 3.78 19.02
N ALA A 145 -5.79 3.25 19.44
CA ALA A 145 -4.85 2.57 18.57
C ALA A 145 -5.43 1.30 17.91
N ASP A 146 -6.35 0.62 18.60
CA ASP A 146 -6.93 -0.67 18.17
C ASP A 146 -8.42 -0.55 17.84
N THR A 147 -8.89 0.64 17.45
CA THR A 147 -10.28 0.87 17.06
C THR A 147 -10.53 0.51 15.59
N ALA A 148 -11.80 0.39 15.20
CA ALA A 148 -12.20 0.20 13.81
C ALA A 148 -11.91 1.42 12.91
N HIS A 149 -11.56 2.56 13.50
CA HIS A 149 -11.21 3.79 12.79
C HIS A 149 -9.73 3.82 12.38
N ALA A 150 -9.35 4.80 11.57
CA ALA A 150 -7.95 5.11 11.35
C ALA A 150 -7.26 5.41 12.69
N ARG A 151 -6.03 4.94 12.87
CA ARG A 151 -5.24 5.26 14.08
C ARG A 151 -4.98 6.75 14.19
N GLY A 152 -4.76 7.41 13.07
CA GLY A 152 -4.57 8.84 13.04
C GLY A 152 -4.38 9.34 11.61
N SER A 153 -4.66 10.62 11.42
CA SER A 153 -4.45 11.32 10.15
C SER A 153 -3.60 12.54 10.42
N MET A 154 -2.53 12.74 9.63
CA MET A 154 -1.59 13.82 9.85
C MET A 154 -1.13 14.45 8.56
N LEU A 155 -0.74 15.71 8.64
CA LEU A 155 -0.16 16.48 7.54
C LEU A 155 1.31 16.79 7.84
N LEU A 156 2.19 16.38 6.94
CA LEU A 156 3.59 16.77 6.94
C LEU A 156 3.81 17.86 5.90
N CYS A 157 3.90 19.12 6.34
CA CYS A 157 3.97 20.25 5.43
C CYS A 157 5.28 21.04 5.58
N GLY A 158 5.61 21.81 4.54
CA GLY A 158 6.78 22.71 4.50
C GLY A 158 7.56 22.61 3.20
N PRO A 159 8.68 23.33 3.09
CA PRO A 159 9.46 23.42 1.88
C PRO A 159 9.95 22.05 1.36
N THR A 160 10.10 21.94 0.05
CA THR A 160 10.69 20.75 -0.58
C THR A 160 12.14 20.52 -0.09
N GLY A 161 12.52 19.25 0.02
CA GLY A 161 13.88 18.89 0.38
C GLY A 161 14.24 19.04 1.86
N THR A 162 13.28 19.32 2.74
CA THR A 162 13.48 19.46 4.19
C THR A 162 13.47 18.14 4.97
N GLY A 163 13.38 17.00 4.28
CA GLY A 163 13.52 15.68 4.91
C GLY A 163 12.24 15.07 5.48
N ARG A 164 11.06 15.52 5.07
CA ARG A 164 9.76 15.01 5.56
C ARG A 164 9.61 13.49 5.41
N HIS A 165 9.86 12.94 4.22
CA HIS A 165 9.79 11.51 3.97
C HIS A 165 10.84 10.73 4.77
N TYR A 166 12.05 11.28 4.87
CA TYR A 166 13.11 10.69 5.67
C TYR A 166 12.74 10.62 7.15
N ALA A 167 12.15 11.69 7.69
CA ALA A 167 11.69 11.71 9.07
C ALA A 167 10.54 10.72 9.31
N LEU A 168 9.62 10.57 8.33
CA LEU A 168 8.58 9.55 8.41
C LEU A 168 9.18 8.15 8.45
N THR A 169 10.18 7.85 7.63
CA THR A 169 10.89 6.56 7.68
C THR A 169 11.54 6.35 9.04
N CYS A 170 12.25 7.35 9.58
CA CYS A 170 12.92 7.23 10.88
C CYS A 170 11.94 6.95 12.03
N ILE A 171 10.77 7.61 12.06
CA ILE A 171 9.78 7.34 13.12
C ILE A 171 9.12 5.99 12.97
N VAL A 172 8.78 5.57 11.76
CA VAL A 172 8.17 4.25 11.51
C VAL A 172 9.14 3.13 11.89
N ASP A 173 10.43 3.25 11.53
CA ASP A 173 11.47 2.31 11.94
C ASP A 173 11.62 2.25 13.47
N GLU A 174 11.64 3.40 14.15
CA GLU A 174 11.75 3.46 15.61
C GLU A 174 10.52 2.86 16.30
N MET A 175 9.32 3.13 15.79
CA MET A 175 8.08 2.56 16.34
C MET A 175 7.98 1.05 16.10
N ALA A 176 8.36 0.57 14.91
CA ALA A 176 8.42 -0.86 14.62
C ALA A 176 9.47 -1.55 15.50
N GLY A 177 10.65 -0.95 15.68
CA GLY A 177 11.69 -1.44 16.57
C GLY A 177 11.27 -1.54 18.05
N ARG A 178 10.31 -0.73 18.48
CA ARG A 178 9.70 -0.78 19.83
C ARG A 178 8.50 -1.72 19.92
N GLY A 179 8.05 -2.30 18.81
CA GLY A 179 6.85 -3.14 18.76
C GLY A 179 5.53 -2.37 18.86
N LEU A 180 5.56 -1.04 18.62
CA LEU A 180 4.37 -0.18 18.55
C LEU A 180 3.65 -0.30 17.20
N LEU A 181 4.42 -0.59 16.15
CA LEU A 181 3.92 -1.01 14.84
C LEU A 181 4.37 -2.44 14.58
N HIS A 182 3.55 -3.20 13.85
CA HIS A 182 3.88 -4.57 13.46
C HIS A 182 4.90 -4.60 12.32
N SER A 183 4.94 -3.55 11.50
CA SER A 183 5.80 -3.45 10.33
C SER A 183 6.43 -2.07 10.21
N ALA A 184 7.66 -2.02 9.72
CA ALA A 184 8.35 -0.79 9.33
C ALA A 184 8.01 -0.36 7.88
N LEU A 185 7.04 -1.03 7.23
CA LEU A 185 6.64 -0.71 5.87
C LEU A 185 5.80 0.58 5.83
N ILE A 186 6.08 1.40 4.83
CA ILE A 186 5.28 2.57 4.47
C ILE A 186 4.76 2.31 3.06
N GLU A 187 3.45 2.27 2.90
CA GLU A 187 2.82 2.18 1.59
C GLU A 187 2.59 3.59 1.06
N THR A 188 3.15 3.91 -0.09
CA THR A 188 3.06 5.26 -0.67
C THR A 188 2.18 5.25 -1.90
N MET A 189 1.16 6.11 -1.92
CA MET A 189 0.29 6.36 -3.07
C MET A 189 0.62 7.73 -3.67
N ASP A 190 1.03 7.75 -4.93
CA ASP A 190 1.19 8.97 -5.70
C ASP A 190 -0.17 9.38 -6.28
N LEU A 191 -0.79 10.37 -5.66
CA LEU A 191 -2.12 10.85 -6.04
C LEU A 191 -2.14 11.59 -7.40
N ALA A 192 -0.97 11.94 -7.96
CA ALA A 192 -0.88 12.49 -9.31
C ALA A 192 -1.29 11.48 -10.41
N LEU A 193 -1.33 10.19 -10.08
CA LEU A 193 -1.79 9.14 -10.99
C LEU A 193 -3.31 9.17 -11.23
N TYR A 194 -4.06 9.92 -10.41
CA TYR A 194 -5.52 9.96 -10.44
C TYR A 194 -6.07 11.39 -10.72
N PRO A 195 -5.73 12.00 -11.86
CA PRO A 195 -6.08 13.40 -12.16
C PRO A 195 -7.55 13.60 -12.57
N GLY A 196 -8.30 12.54 -12.86
CA GLY A 196 -9.67 12.63 -13.32
C GLY A 196 -10.55 11.44 -12.96
N PRO A 197 -11.87 11.55 -13.13
CA PRO A 197 -12.82 10.54 -12.69
C PRO A 197 -12.71 9.21 -13.45
N ALA A 198 -12.02 9.17 -14.59
CA ALA A 198 -11.82 7.95 -15.37
C ALA A 198 -10.90 6.92 -14.66
N GLN A 199 -10.10 7.35 -13.69
CA GLN A 199 -9.17 6.50 -12.95
C GLN A 199 -9.79 5.86 -11.69
N GLU A 200 -11.12 5.93 -11.48
CA GLU A 200 -11.78 5.44 -10.26
C GLU A 200 -11.45 3.97 -9.96
N LYS A 201 -11.50 3.10 -10.98
CA LYS A 201 -11.20 1.68 -10.78
C LYS A 201 -9.74 1.45 -10.38
N LEU A 202 -8.81 2.20 -10.98
CA LEU A 202 -7.40 2.14 -10.62
C LEU A 202 -7.18 2.65 -9.20
N PHE A 203 -7.75 3.81 -8.87
CA PHE A 203 -7.67 4.40 -7.52
C PHE A 203 -8.21 3.44 -6.45
N LEU A 204 -9.40 2.85 -6.66
CA LEU A 204 -10.00 1.90 -5.71
C LEU A 204 -9.17 0.63 -5.58
N GLN A 205 -8.59 0.14 -6.68
CA GLN A 205 -7.72 -1.04 -6.67
C GLN A 205 -6.46 -0.77 -5.83
N ASP A 206 -5.78 0.36 -6.06
CA ASP A 206 -4.55 0.70 -5.38
C ASP A 206 -4.81 1.04 -3.91
N LEU A 207 -5.90 1.77 -3.62
CA LEU A 207 -6.32 2.08 -2.26
C LEU A 207 -6.67 0.79 -1.49
N TYR A 208 -7.42 -0.12 -2.11
CA TYR A 208 -7.73 -1.41 -1.50
C TYR A 208 -6.46 -2.21 -1.20
N ALA A 209 -5.53 -2.29 -2.15
CA ALA A 209 -4.26 -2.99 -1.96
C ALA A 209 -3.45 -2.37 -0.81
N ALA A 210 -3.37 -1.05 -0.74
CA ALA A 210 -2.70 -0.33 0.34
C ALA A 210 -3.34 -0.60 1.71
N LEU A 211 -4.68 -0.59 1.79
CA LEU A 211 -5.41 -0.89 3.03
C LEU A 211 -5.24 -2.35 3.49
N GLN A 212 -5.09 -3.30 2.55
CA GLN A 212 -4.88 -4.73 2.85
C GLN A 212 -3.41 -5.10 3.05
N SER A 213 -2.48 -4.19 2.78
CA SER A 213 -1.05 -4.44 2.99
C SER A 213 -0.69 -4.55 4.48
N ASP A 214 0.46 -5.14 4.77
CA ASP A 214 1.00 -5.21 6.14
C ASP A 214 1.53 -3.85 6.64
N ALA A 215 1.58 -2.83 5.78
CA ALA A 215 1.95 -1.47 6.17
C ALA A 215 0.84 -0.83 7.01
N GLU A 216 1.19 -0.37 8.20
CA GLU A 216 0.28 0.38 9.07
C GLU A 216 0.30 1.89 8.78
N VAL A 217 1.23 2.34 7.94
CA VAL A 217 1.39 3.76 7.56
C VAL A 217 1.19 3.90 6.06
N LEU A 218 0.16 4.65 5.68
CA LEU A 218 -0.16 5.01 4.29
C LEU A 218 0.24 6.47 4.05
N ALA A 219 1.14 6.67 3.10
CA ALA A 219 1.65 7.98 2.72
C ALA A 219 1.02 8.44 1.39
N PHE A 220 0.55 9.68 1.34
CA PHE A 220 -0.14 10.24 0.18
C PHE A 220 0.61 11.47 -0.32
N ASP A 221 1.19 11.34 -1.52
CA ASP A 221 1.95 12.40 -2.19
C ASP A 221 1.12 13.07 -3.30
N HIS A 222 1.48 14.30 -3.67
CA HIS A 222 0.98 15.06 -4.82
C HIS A 222 -0.56 15.20 -4.87
N TYR A 223 -1.19 15.37 -3.71
CA TYR A 223 -2.65 15.52 -3.62
C TYR A 223 -3.19 16.67 -4.45
N GLU A 224 -2.38 17.69 -4.74
CA GLU A 224 -2.75 18.85 -5.55
C GLU A 224 -3.14 18.48 -6.99
N SER A 225 -2.61 17.37 -7.50
CA SER A 225 -2.89 16.86 -8.85
C SER A 225 -4.04 15.86 -8.90
N CYS A 226 -4.55 15.45 -7.74
CA CYS A 226 -5.61 14.46 -7.63
C CYS A 226 -7.00 15.05 -7.91
N ALA A 227 -7.90 14.24 -8.46
CA ALA A 227 -9.29 14.63 -8.63
C ALA A 227 -10.00 14.75 -7.26
N ALA A 228 -10.87 15.76 -7.13
CA ALA A 228 -11.53 16.11 -5.88
C ALA A 228 -12.41 14.97 -5.31
N ASN A 229 -13.02 14.15 -6.16
CA ASN A 229 -13.82 13.01 -5.72
C ASN A 229 -12.97 11.99 -4.93
N TYR A 230 -11.76 11.67 -5.37
CA TYR A 230 -10.87 10.73 -4.66
C TYR A 230 -10.32 11.33 -3.37
N LEU A 231 -10.04 12.64 -3.37
CA LEU A 231 -9.66 13.34 -2.15
C LEU A 231 -10.78 13.29 -1.10
N ASN A 232 -12.04 13.45 -1.53
CA ASN A 232 -13.19 13.32 -0.65
C ASN A 232 -13.35 11.88 -0.12
N MET A 233 -13.06 10.86 -0.94
CA MET A 233 -13.05 9.46 -0.49
C MET A 233 -11.98 9.22 0.59
N LEU A 234 -10.76 9.74 0.37
CA LEU A 234 -9.69 9.66 1.37
C LEU A 234 -10.03 10.42 2.65
N ALA A 235 -10.64 11.61 2.54
CA ALA A 235 -11.08 12.38 3.68
C ALA A 235 -12.14 11.63 4.49
N THR A 236 -13.13 11.03 3.83
CA THR A 236 -14.16 10.20 4.48
C THR A 236 -13.52 9.03 5.21
N LEU A 237 -12.62 8.31 4.54
CA LEU A 237 -11.94 7.15 5.12
C LEU A 237 -11.07 7.53 6.33
N ALA A 238 -10.38 8.68 6.26
CA ALA A 238 -9.54 9.18 7.34
C ALA A 238 -10.35 9.63 8.57
N ILE A 239 -11.52 10.27 8.36
CA ILE A 239 -12.37 10.81 9.43
C ILE A 239 -13.29 9.74 9.99
N ASP A 240 -14.02 9.05 9.12
CA ASP A 240 -15.11 8.14 9.52
C ASP A 240 -14.59 6.69 9.69
N GLY A 241 -13.36 6.40 9.24
CA GLY A 241 -12.74 5.06 9.30
C GLY A 241 -13.29 4.08 8.28
N THR A 242 -14.42 4.38 7.64
CA THR A 242 -15.06 3.55 6.63
C THR A 242 -15.48 4.37 5.42
N LEU A 243 -15.35 3.77 4.24
CA LEU A 243 -15.78 4.36 2.97
C LEU A 243 -16.79 3.43 2.29
N PRO A 244 -18.09 3.76 2.28
CA PRO A 244 -19.06 3.00 1.51
C PRO A 244 -18.81 3.17 0.01
N LEU A 245 -18.84 2.06 -0.73
CA LEU A 245 -18.63 2.04 -2.17
C LEU A 245 -19.95 2.15 -2.91
N THR A 246 -19.98 2.84 -4.03
CA THR A 246 -21.16 3.01 -4.89
C THR A 246 -21.58 1.73 -5.60
N SER A 247 -20.62 0.82 -5.84
CA SER A 247 -20.80 -0.51 -6.38
C SER A 247 -20.22 -1.55 -5.42
N ARG A 248 -20.59 -2.80 -5.58
CA ARG A 248 -19.94 -3.91 -4.88
C ARG A 248 -18.84 -4.48 -5.74
N TYR A 249 -17.76 -4.88 -5.10
CA TYR A 249 -16.60 -5.46 -5.75
C TYR A 249 -16.32 -6.85 -5.21
N VAL A 250 -15.83 -7.75 -6.06
CA VAL A 250 -15.33 -9.07 -5.66
C VAL A 250 -13.87 -9.16 -6.02
N LEU A 251 -13.06 -9.66 -5.09
CA LEU A 251 -11.64 -9.86 -5.33
C LEU A 251 -11.43 -11.12 -6.17
N GLN A 252 -11.03 -10.96 -7.42
CA GLN A 252 -10.69 -12.07 -8.31
C GLN A 252 -9.21 -11.99 -8.68
N ARG A 253 -8.41 -12.96 -8.22
CA ARG A 253 -6.96 -13.01 -8.46
C ARG A 253 -6.21 -11.73 -8.07
N GLY A 254 -6.62 -11.10 -6.97
CA GLY A 254 -6.02 -9.84 -6.50
C GLY A 254 -6.54 -8.58 -7.19
N ILE A 255 -7.52 -8.68 -8.10
CA ILE A 255 -8.11 -7.55 -8.80
C ILE A 255 -9.55 -7.35 -8.31
N LEU A 256 -9.91 -6.09 -8.03
CA LEU A 256 -11.28 -5.70 -7.70
C LEU A 256 -12.14 -5.67 -8.97
N VAL A 257 -13.08 -6.61 -9.07
CA VAL A 257 -14.04 -6.69 -10.16
C VAL A 257 -15.37 -6.13 -9.70
N ASP A 258 -15.86 -5.12 -10.40
CA ASP A 258 -17.16 -4.51 -10.15
C ASP A 258 -18.28 -5.50 -10.50
N VAL A 259 -19.13 -5.82 -9.53
CA VAL A 259 -20.30 -6.68 -9.68
C VAL A 259 -21.62 -5.91 -9.57
N GLY A 260 -21.55 -4.58 -9.58
CA GLY A 260 -22.69 -3.68 -9.47
C GLY A 260 -23.43 -3.84 -8.14
N THR A 261 -24.74 -4.05 -8.20
CA THR A 261 -25.60 -4.24 -7.01
C THR A 261 -25.80 -5.71 -6.65
N ALA A 262 -25.14 -6.64 -7.38
CA ALA A 262 -25.33 -8.07 -7.14
C ALA A 262 -24.83 -8.49 -5.74
N LEU A 263 -25.60 -9.34 -5.09
CA LEU A 263 -25.25 -9.97 -3.81
C LEU A 263 -24.37 -11.20 -4.11
N ALA A 264 -23.10 -10.99 -4.41
CA ALA A 264 -22.15 -12.07 -4.58
C ALA A 264 -21.49 -12.44 -3.23
N PRO A 265 -21.21 -13.73 -2.98
CA PRO A 265 -20.44 -14.13 -1.80
C PRO A 265 -19.07 -13.44 -1.78
N GLY A 266 -18.70 -12.86 -0.63
CA GLY A 266 -17.43 -12.13 -0.48
C GLY A 266 -17.43 -10.76 -1.18
N ALA A 267 -18.58 -10.21 -1.54
CA ALA A 267 -18.65 -8.88 -2.13
C ALA A 267 -18.27 -7.78 -1.10
N ILE A 268 -17.35 -6.93 -1.49
CA ILE A 268 -16.85 -5.79 -0.74
C ILE A 268 -17.75 -4.60 -1.08
N GLY A 269 -18.46 -4.07 -0.09
CA GLY A 269 -19.34 -2.90 -0.23
C GLY A 269 -18.78 -1.66 0.45
N GLU A 270 -17.71 -1.81 1.22
CA GLU A 270 -17.06 -0.71 1.94
C GLU A 270 -15.55 -0.99 2.09
N LEU A 271 -14.76 0.07 2.20
CA LEU A 271 -13.35 0.02 2.59
C LEU A 271 -13.21 0.47 4.04
N GLN A 272 -12.24 -0.10 4.75
CA GLN A 272 -12.00 0.19 6.16
C GLN A 272 -10.56 0.62 6.39
N ALA A 273 -10.38 1.66 7.21
CA ALA A 273 -9.08 2.23 7.56
C ALA A 273 -8.52 1.69 8.89
N ALA A 274 -9.14 0.65 9.46
CA ALA A 274 -8.79 0.12 10.77
C ALA A 274 -7.28 -0.12 10.93
N GLY A 275 -6.70 0.43 11.98
CA GLY A 275 -5.30 0.26 12.32
C GLY A 275 -4.29 1.00 11.42
N LYS A 276 -4.73 1.83 10.47
CA LYS A 276 -3.86 2.57 9.56
C LYS A 276 -3.64 4.02 10.00
N TYR A 277 -2.42 4.53 9.78
CA TYR A 277 -2.12 5.95 9.81
C TYR A 277 -2.20 6.52 8.40
N PHE A 278 -2.82 7.68 8.26
CA PHE A 278 -2.92 8.42 6.99
C PHE A 278 -1.99 9.63 7.06
N VAL A 279 -0.96 9.64 6.24
CA VAL A 279 0.07 10.68 6.24
C VAL A 279 0.04 11.42 4.91
N PHE A 280 -0.38 12.67 4.95
CA PHE A 280 -0.44 13.53 3.76
C PHE A 280 0.79 14.41 3.70
N PHE A 281 1.39 14.53 2.51
CA PHE A 281 2.52 15.41 2.27
C PHE A 281 2.09 16.63 1.48
N SER A 282 2.50 17.82 1.94
CA SER A 282 2.27 19.07 1.25
C SER A 282 3.54 19.93 1.22
N ASN A 283 3.78 20.57 0.08
CA ASN A 283 4.80 21.61 -0.04
C ASN A 283 4.29 22.98 0.43
N ARG A 284 3.01 23.05 0.78
CA ARG A 284 2.29 24.24 1.23
C ARG A 284 1.81 24.03 2.67
N ASP A 285 1.20 25.06 3.22
CA ASP A 285 0.58 25.03 4.52
C ASP A 285 -0.81 24.35 4.50
N GLU A 286 -1.45 24.27 5.64
CA GLU A 286 -2.77 23.71 5.85
C GLU A 286 -3.88 24.42 5.08
N THR A 287 -3.71 25.71 4.75
CA THR A 287 -4.69 26.48 3.96
C THR A 287 -4.87 25.87 2.58
N ALA A 288 -3.76 25.52 1.93
CA ALA A 288 -3.80 24.85 0.64
C ALA A 288 -4.44 23.44 0.73
N LEU A 289 -4.31 22.76 1.86
CA LEU A 289 -4.98 21.50 2.11
C LEU A 289 -6.51 21.73 2.27
N ALA A 290 -6.91 22.77 2.99
CA ALA A 290 -8.33 23.14 3.18
C ALA A 290 -9.02 23.44 1.85
N ASP A 291 -8.33 24.09 0.92
CA ASP A 291 -8.84 24.39 -0.42
C ASP A 291 -9.18 23.12 -1.21
N LYS A 292 -8.48 22.02 -0.94
CA LYS A 292 -8.66 20.74 -1.65
C LYS A 292 -9.61 19.80 -0.94
N PHE A 293 -9.44 19.59 0.36
CA PHE A 293 -10.21 18.63 1.17
C PHE A 293 -11.41 19.26 1.89
N GLY A 294 -11.41 20.58 2.00
CA GLY A 294 -12.37 21.32 2.81
C GLY A 294 -11.94 21.47 4.28
N ALA A 295 -12.52 22.48 4.94
CA ALA A 295 -12.17 22.84 6.32
C ALA A 295 -12.39 21.68 7.32
N ARG A 296 -13.45 20.89 7.15
CA ARG A 296 -13.74 19.72 8.01
C ARG A 296 -12.58 18.74 8.09
N PHE A 297 -11.90 18.47 6.97
CA PHE A 297 -10.75 17.56 6.97
C PHE A 297 -9.55 18.18 7.68
N VAL A 298 -9.30 19.46 7.46
CA VAL A 298 -8.21 20.17 8.15
C VAL A 298 -8.46 20.25 9.67
N ASP A 299 -9.69 20.52 10.08
CA ASP A 299 -10.07 20.52 11.49
C ASP A 299 -9.85 19.14 12.14
N ALA A 300 -10.11 18.06 11.39
CA ALA A 300 -9.81 16.70 11.86
C ALA A 300 -8.31 16.41 12.00
N LEU A 301 -7.46 17.16 11.29
CA LEU A 301 -6.00 17.11 11.42
C LEU A 301 -5.45 18.07 12.48
N GLU A 302 -6.29 18.86 13.16
CA GLU A 302 -5.87 19.82 14.16
C GLU A 302 -5.05 19.14 15.27
N GLY A 303 -3.85 19.67 15.50
CA GLY A 303 -2.87 19.09 16.42
C GLY A 303 -1.97 17.99 15.84
N ASP A 304 -2.24 17.51 14.63
CA ASP A 304 -1.41 16.53 13.90
C ASP A 304 -0.81 17.12 12.62
N ILE A 305 -0.69 18.46 12.58
CA ILE A 305 0.00 19.19 11.52
C ILE A 305 1.45 19.40 11.91
N CYS A 306 2.35 18.72 11.21
CA CYS A 306 3.79 18.76 11.44
C CYS A 306 4.46 19.62 10.37
N ARG A 307 5.06 20.74 10.80
CA ARG A 307 5.67 21.73 9.89
C ARG A 307 7.18 21.65 9.92
N THR A 308 7.79 21.41 8.76
CA THR A 308 9.24 21.56 8.59
C THR A 308 9.59 23.01 8.28
N GLN A 309 10.78 23.42 8.71
CA GLN A 309 11.33 24.73 8.41
C GLN A 309 12.43 24.64 7.36
N ALA A 310 12.71 25.74 6.69
CA ALA A 310 13.89 25.81 5.84
C ALA A 310 15.15 25.63 6.71
N PHE A 311 16.13 24.91 6.18
CA PHE A 311 17.38 24.70 6.91
C PHE A 311 18.18 25.98 7.05
N THR A 312 18.78 26.17 8.23
CA THR A 312 19.79 27.21 8.44
C THR A 312 21.14 26.77 7.83
N PRO A 313 22.04 27.72 7.54
CA PRO A 313 23.38 27.38 7.06
C PRO A 313 24.13 26.42 7.98
N GLU A 314 23.96 26.56 9.29
CA GLU A 314 24.55 25.68 10.30
C GLU A 314 24.01 24.25 10.21
N SER A 315 22.69 24.11 10.04
CA SER A 315 22.03 22.81 9.86
C SER A 315 22.51 22.14 8.58
N LEU A 316 22.62 22.89 7.47
CA LEU A 316 23.14 22.37 6.20
C LEU A 316 24.59 21.91 6.32
N ALA A 317 25.45 22.67 7.01
CA ALA A 317 26.83 22.29 7.26
C ALA A 317 26.93 21.01 8.12
N ALA A 318 26.07 20.87 9.13
CA ALA A 318 26.00 19.67 9.96
C ALA A 318 25.52 18.43 9.17
N ILE A 319 24.51 18.60 8.32
CA ILE A 319 24.01 17.54 7.42
C ILE A 319 25.10 17.12 6.44
N ALA A 320 25.75 18.08 5.77
CA ALA A 320 26.85 17.80 4.84
C ALA A 320 27.99 17.05 5.53
N ALA A 321 28.39 17.46 6.73
CA ALA A 321 29.42 16.77 7.51
C ALA A 321 29.04 15.32 7.82
N ARG A 322 27.77 15.07 8.19
CA ARG A 322 27.27 13.70 8.44
C ARG A 322 27.29 12.84 7.19
N GLU A 323 26.78 13.32 6.05
CA GLU A 323 26.74 12.56 4.80
C GLU A 323 28.18 12.24 4.31
N LEU A 324 29.11 13.19 4.42
CA LEU A 324 30.52 12.98 4.10
C LEU A 324 31.18 11.96 5.05
N ASN A 325 30.85 11.96 6.33
CA ASN A 325 31.31 10.95 7.28
C ASN A 325 30.77 9.55 6.93
N HIS A 326 29.50 9.45 6.56
CA HIS A 326 28.92 8.19 6.09
C HIS A 326 29.61 7.70 4.81
N LEU A 327 29.90 8.59 3.87
CA LEU A 327 30.66 8.27 2.67
C LEU A 327 32.06 7.75 3.04
N ALA A 328 32.78 8.43 3.92
CA ALA A 328 34.12 8.01 4.37
C ALA A 328 34.09 6.63 5.03
N GLN A 329 33.08 6.35 5.86
CA GLN A 329 32.89 5.03 6.47
C GLN A 329 32.62 3.94 5.43
N ARG A 330 31.76 4.20 4.43
CA ARG A 330 31.50 3.25 3.33
C ARG A 330 32.75 2.97 2.50
N VAL A 331 33.50 4.00 2.12
CA VAL A 331 34.75 3.87 1.39
C VAL A 331 35.78 3.05 2.18
N LYS A 332 35.88 3.30 3.48
CA LYS A 332 36.75 2.51 4.37
C LYS A 332 36.33 1.05 4.43
N ALA A 333 35.02 0.79 4.57
CA ALA A 333 34.50 -0.58 4.66
C ALA A 333 34.62 -1.37 3.35
N GLN A 334 34.39 -0.72 2.20
CA GLN A 334 34.38 -1.38 0.90
C GLN A 334 35.73 -1.44 0.22
N CYS A 335 36.55 -0.38 0.36
CA CYS A 335 37.82 -0.23 -0.35
C CYS A 335 39.05 -0.29 0.57
N GLY A 336 38.86 -0.27 1.89
CA GLY A 336 39.98 -0.20 2.85
C GLY A 336 40.69 1.16 2.88
N LEU A 337 40.15 2.18 2.17
CA LEU A 337 40.78 3.49 2.03
C LEU A 337 40.28 4.44 3.10
N VAL A 338 41.15 5.27 3.64
CA VAL A 338 40.77 6.35 4.56
C VAL A 338 40.58 7.63 3.74
N LEU A 339 39.36 8.11 3.68
CA LEU A 339 39.02 9.34 2.98
C LEU A 339 39.16 10.51 3.96
N ALA A 340 40.12 11.42 3.69
CA ALA A 340 40.27 12.68 4.43
C ALA A 340 39.67 13.82 3.60
N MET A 341 38.73 14.54 4.21
CA MET A 341 38.03 15.66 3.56
C MET A 341 38.21 16.94 4.38
N GLY A 342 38.53 18.02 3.69
CA GLY A 342 38.66 19.35 4.29
C GLY A 342 37.29 20.01 4.55
N SER A 343 37.27 21.09 5.30
CA SER A 343 36.06 21.89 5.56
C SER A 343 35.48 22.54 4.31
N ASP A 344 36.32 22.85 3.35
CA ASP A 344 35.95 23.39 2.02
C ASP A 344 35.06 22.44 1.22
N VAL A 345 35.32 21.14 1.29
CA VAL A 345 34.47 20.11 0.66
C VAL A 345 33.07 20.11 1.30
N ARG A 346 33.01 20.19 2.62
CA ARG A 346 31.73 20.27 3.36
C ARG A 346 30.90 21.48 2.90
N ASP A 347 31.55 22.64 2.80
CA ASP A 347 30.89 23.89 2.43
C ASP A 347 30.42 23.87 0.95
N LEU A 348 31.20 23.24 0.06
CA LEU A 348 30.80 22.99 -1.31
C LEU A 348 29.56 22.09 -1.40
N VAL A 349 29.52 21.00 -0.64
CA VAL A 349 28.37 20.08 -0.61
C VAL A 349 27.15 20.80 -0.04
N ALA A 350 27.28 21.53 1.07
CA ALA A 350 26.19 22.31 1.66
C ALA A 350 25.62 23.35 0.67
N ALA A 351 26.46 23.97 -0.15
CA ALA A 351 26.06 24.95 -1.16
C ALA A 351 25.23 24.36 -2.33
N GLN A 352 25.19 23.03 -2.49
CA GLN A 352 24.35 22.39 -3.52
C GLN A 352 22.86 22.36 -3.10
N TYR A 353 22.56 22.46 -1.80
CA TYR A 353 21.19 22.52 -1.33
C TYR A 353 20.43 23.71 -1.96
N GLY A 354 19.24 23.44 -2.47
CA GLY A 354 18.39 24.49 -3.06
C GLY A 354 18.70 24.82 -4.53
N LYS A 355 19.75 24.26 -5.15
CA LYS A 355 20.01 24.51 -6.58
C LYS A 355 19.01 23.79 -7.49
N THR A 356 18.60 22.56 -7.14
CA THR A 356 17.64 21.77 -7.93
C THR A 356 16.60 21.07 -7.08
N SER A 357 16.99 20.14 -6.23
CA SER A 357 16.11 19.21 -5.48
C SER A 357 16.44 19.11 -3.98
N GLY A 358 16.93 20.17 -3.36
CA GLY A 358 17.20 20.21 -1.92
C GLY A 358 18.22 19.15 -1.50
N MET A 359 17.85 18.28 -0.54
CA MET A 359 18.75 17.25 -0.01
C MET A 359 19.24 16.24 -1.06
N THR A 360 18.44 15.95 -2.09
CA THR A 360 18.87 15.07 -3.20
C THR A 360 20.07 15.65 -3.93
N ALA A 361 20.03 16.97 -4.21
CA ALA A 361 21.17 17.65 -4.87
C ALA A 361 22.48 17.57 -4.04
N MET A 362 22.38 17.55 -2.72
CA MET A 362 23.56 17.38 -1.85
C MET A 362 24.12 15.95 -1.88
N ARG A 363 23.26 14.95 -2.05
CA ARG A 363 23.68 13.53 -2.10
C ARG A 363 24.29 13.13 -3.45
N ASP A 364 23.79 13.73 -4.52
CA ASP A 364 24.20 13.43 -5.89
C ASP A 364 25.47 14.16 -6.29
N TYR A 365 25.89 15.22 -5.54
CA TYR A 365 27.12 15.99 -5.75
C TYR A 365 28.33 15.26 -5.21
#